data_9f9bee2ba0d95dd88dd54acde61bbf78
#
_entry.id   9f9bee2ba0d95dd88dd54acde61bbf78
#
_cell.length_a   1.000
_cell.length_b   1.000
_cell.length_c   1.000
_cell.angle_alpha   90.00
_cell.angle_beta   90.00
_cell.angle_gamma   90.00
#
_symmetry.space_group_name_H-M   'P 1'
#
loop_
_entity.id
_entity.type
_entity.pdbx_description
1 polymer ?
#
loop_
_entity_poly.entity_id
_entity_poly.type
_entity_poly.pdbx_seq_one_letter_code
_entity_poly.pdbx_strand_id
1 'polypeptide(L)'
;VITIVHGGQTGVDRGAHEAAINNGWSLAGYMTRDQRDELGQIPPDVARFLVAIDKTSYAARTEANVRAATAALIVVQDANDPGVTPGTAKTIDLVMERRMRRTIVDPQADATVIARWIWTDLRMMSTLPLPLEIETKVLDPVPTRLLVAGPRESKWRGARVETAALLRRVGLALVEIARPPVRKET
;
A
#
# COMPACT_ATOMS: atom_id res chain seq x y z
N VAL A 1 -6.64 -11.67 -0.48
CA VAL A 1 -5.55 -11.24 -1.38
C VAL A 1 -5.24 -9.77 -1.12
N ILE A 2 -3.95 -9.41 -0.99
CA ILE A 2 -3.51 -8.02 -0.83
C ILE A 2 -3.12 -7.49 -2.21
N THR A 3 -3.59 -6.28 -2.53
CA THR A 3 -3.15 -5.53 -3.70
C THR A 3 -2.45 -4.26 -3.23
N ILE A 4 -1.18 -4.09 -3.54
CA ILE A 4 -0.44 -2.85 -3.29
C ILE A 4 -0.80 -1.84 -4.37
N VAL A 5 -1.23 -0.65 -3.94
CA VAL A 5 -1.51 0.50 -4.82
C VAL A 5 -0.39 1.51 -4.66
N HIS A 6 0.23 1.92 -5.77
CA HIS A 6 1.31 2.93 -5.76
C HIS A 6 1.34 3.74 -7.07
N GLY A 7 2.10 4.83 -7.09
CA GLY A 7 2.16 5.74 -8.25
C GLY A 7 3.37 5.56 -9.15
N GLY A 8 4.24 4.58 -8.88
CA GLY A 8 5.46 4.33 -9.66
C GLY A 8 6.58 5.34 -9.44
N GLN A 9 6.49 6.22 -8.44
CA GLN A 9 7.56 7.15 -8.10
C GLN A 9 8.77 6.40 -7.50
N THR A 10 9.91 7.03 -7.46
CA THR A 10 11.11 6.54 -6.75
C THR A 10 10.85 6.43 -5.23
N GLY A 11 11.79 5.88 -4.49
CA GLY A 11 11.68 5.78 -3.03
C GLY A 11 10.60 4.80 -2.59
N VAL A 12 9.67 5.24 -1.73
CA VAL A 12 8.66 4.39 -1.09
C VAL A 12 7.82 3.59 -2.10
N ASP A 13 7.36 4.20 -3.19
CA ASP A 13 6.57 3.52 -4.23
C ASP A 13 7.32 2.32 -4.84
N ARG A 14 8.64 2.50 -5.12
CA ARG A 14 9.48 1.42 -5.66
C ARG A 14 9.77 0.34 -4.63
N GLY A 15 9.99 0.71 -3.37
CA GLY A 15 10.14 -0.25 -2.28
C GLY A 15 8.89 -1.10 -2.08
N ALA A 16 7.72 -0.48 -2.17
CA ALA A 16 6.43 -1.18 -2.10
C ALA A 16 6.22 -2.12 -3.27
N HIS A 17 6.59 -1.70 -4.49
CA HIS A 17 6.56 -2.53 -5.68
C HIS A 17 7.42 -3.80 -5.54
N GLU A 18 8.67 -3.65 -5.13
CA GLU A 18 9.58 -4.77 -4.91
C GLU A 18 9.09 -5.74 -3.83
N ALA A 19 8.60 -5.19 -2.72
CA ALA A 19 8.05 -6.01 -1.65
C ALA A 19 6.81 -6.79 -2.10
N ALA A 20 5.95 -6.19 -2.92
CA ALA A 20 4.77 -6.86 -3.46
C ALA A 20 5.16 -8.07 -4.32
N ILE A 21 6.13 -7.91 -5.21
CA ILE A 21 6.65 -9.04 -6.00
C ILE A 21 7.22 -10.14 -5.11
N ASN A 22 8.05 -9.78 -4.12
CA ASN A 22 8.69 -10.74 -3.23
C ASN A 22 7.70 -11.50 -2.32
N ASN A 23 6.61 -10.84 -1.93
CA ASN A 23 5.57 -11.43 -1.08
C ASN A 23 4.44 -12.12 -1.88
N GLY A 24 4.49 -12.12 -3.22
CA GLY A 24 3.41 -12.65 -4.05
C GLY A 24 2.11 -11.85 -3.97
N TRP A 25 2.17 -10.54 -3.64
CA TRP A 25 1.02 -9.65 -3.60
C TRP A 25 0.73 -9.07 -4.98
N SER A 26 -0.53 -8.75 -5.23
CA SER A 26 -0.93 -8.09 -6.47
C SER A 26 -0.46 -6.63 -6.48
N LEU A 27 -0.26 -6.09 -7.69
CA LEU A 27 0.14 -4.71 -7.92
C LEU A 27 -0.92 -3.98 -8.72
N ALA A 28 -1.17 -2.72 -8.36
CA ALA A 28 -2.04 -1.82 -9.09
C ALA A 28 -1.64 -0.37 -8.83
N GLY A 29 -2.26 0.55 -9.55
CA GLY A 29 -2.13 1.98 -9.31
C GLY A 29 -2.19 2.80 -10.57
N TYR A 30 -1.93 4.09 -10.41
CA TYR A 30 -1.99 5.06 -11.50
C TYR A 30 -0.67 5.82 -11.61
N MET A 31 -0.24 6.05 -12.84
CA MET A 31 0.88 6.92 -13.18
C MET A 31 0.39 8.12 -14.00
N THR A 32 1.20 9.15 -14.12
CA THR A 32 0.91 10.30 -14.99
C THR A 32 0.88 9.89 -16.47
N ARG A 33 0.22 10.69 -17.31
CA ARG A 33 0.13 10.41 -18.76
C ARG A 33 1.49 10.28 -19.44
N ASP A 34 2.44 11.08 -19.02
CA ASP A 34 3.82 11.07 -19.54
C ASP A 34 4.69 9.96 -18.95
N GLN A 35 4.14 9.16 -18.03
CA GLN A 35 4.79 7.99 -17.42
C GLN A 35 6.16 8.31 -16.82
N ARG A 36 6.28 9.44 -16.13
CA ARG A 36 7.55 9.92 -15.58
C ARG A 36 7.55 9.91 -14.06
N ASP A 37 8.73 9.63 -13.53
CA ASP A 37 9.12 9.88 -12.14
C ASP A 37 10.19 10.99 -12.07
N GLU A 38 10.85 11.17 -10.94
CA GLU A 38 11.89 12.20 -10.78
C GLU A 38 13.20 11.88 -11.53
N LEU A 39 13.41 10.63 -11.94
CA LEU A 39 14.60 10.19 -12.67
C LEU A 39 14.37 10.12 -14.18
N GLY A 40 13.15 10.30 -14.63
CA GLY A 40 12.79 10.23 -16.04
C GLY A 40 11.63 9.31 -16.33
N GLN A 41 11.74 8.44 -17.31
CA GLN A 41 10.70 7.49 -17.66
C GLN A 41 10.59 6.39 -16.60
N ILE A 42 9.36 6.08 -16.16
CA ILE A 42 9.11 4.94 -15.28
C ILE A 42 9.55 3.65 -15.98
N PRO A 43 10.40 2.81 -15.38
CA PRO A 43 10.83 1.56 -15.98
C PRO A 43 9.66 0.67 -16.42
N PRO A 44 9.76 0.02 -17.60
CA PRO A 44 8.67 -0.79 -18.16
C PRO A 44 8.18 -1.92 -17.26
N ASP A 45 9.08 -2.52 -16.48
CA ASP A 45 8.77 -3.57 -15.50
C ASP A 45 7.87 -3.09 -14.36
N VAL A 46 7.91 -1.80 -14.04
CA VAL A 46 7.01 -1.14 -13.09
C VAL A 46 5.76 -0.62 -13.79
N ALA A 47 5.93 0.08 -14.91
CA ALA A 47 4.84 0.74 -15.64
C ALA A 47 3.74 -0.24 -16.07
N ARG A 48 4.09 -1.49 -16.41
CA ARG A 48 3.14 -2.53 -16.83
C ARG A 48 2.03 -2.87 -15.80
N PHE A 49 2.24 -2.51 -14.52
CA PHE A 49 1.25 -2.72 -13.46
C PHE A 49 0.41 -1.48 -13.17
N LEU A 50 0.68 -0.38 -13.86
CA LEU A 50 0.06 0.92 -13.60
C LEU A 50 -0.76 1.38 -14.81
N VAL A 51 -1.85 2.10 -14.52
CA VAL A 51 -2.69 2.72 -15.54
C VAL A 51 -2.30 4.20 -15.67
N ALA A 52 -2.01 4.65 -16.87
CA ALA A 52 -1.77 6.07 -17.14
C ALA A 52 -3.08 6.85 -17.03
N ILE A 53 -3.11 7.91 -16.20
CA ILE A 53 -4.22 8.86 -16.18
C ILE A 53 -4.06 9.88 -17.32
N ASP A 54 -5.18 10.51 -17.72
CA ASP A 54 -5.12 11.58 -18.75
C ASP A 54 -4.68 12.94 -18.18
N LYS A 55 -3.68 12.94 -17.29
CA LYS A 55 -3.09 14.15 -16.71
C LYS A 55 -1.61 13.93 -16.42
N THR A 56 -0.82 14.99 -16.51
CA THR A 56 0.61 14.99 -16.15
C THR A 56 0.85 15.42 -14.69
N SER A 57 -0.18 15.87 -13.99
CA SER A 57 -0.10 16.34 -12.62
C SER A 57 0.12 15.21 -11.62
N TYR A 58 1.16 15.29 -10.81
CA TYR A 58 1.40 14.38 -9.69
C TYR A 58 0.26 14.42 -8.64
N ALA A 59 -0.37 15.57 -8.44
CA ALA A 59 -1.51 15.69 -7.53
C ALA A 59 -2.71 14.87 -8.03
N ALA A 60 -3.03 14.93 -9.32
CA ALA A 60 -4.10 14.13 -9.92
C ALA A 60 -3.80 12.63 -9.85
N ARG A 61 -2.54 12.21 -10.07
CA ARG A 61 -2.11 10.82 -9.88
C ARG A 61 -2.29 10.37 -8.44
N THR A 62 -1.87 11.19 -7.46
CA THR A 62 -2.02 10.88 -6.04
C THR A 62 -3.49 10.70 -5.68
N GLU A 63 -4.37 11.59 -6.15
CA GLU A 63 -5.81 11.47 -5.94
C GLU A 63 -6.38 10.17 -6.53
N ALA A 64 -5.98 9.79 -7.74
CA ALA A 64 -6.40 8.55 -8.37
C ALA A 64 -5.96 7.31 -7.56
N ASN A 65 -4.73 7.29 -7.05
CA ASN A 65 -4.22 6.22 -6.22
C ASN A 65 -4.96 6.13 -4.87
N VAL A 66 -5.22 7.26 -4.22
CA VAL A 66 -6.00 7.29 -2.98
C VAL A 66 -7.43 6.79 -3.23
N ARG A 67 -8.06 7.16 -4.35
CA ARG A 67 -9.41 6.66 -4.71
C ARG A 67 -9.45 5.17 -4.97
N ALA A 68 -8.38 4.59 -5.47
CA ALA A 68 -8.28 3.17 -5.80
C ALA A 68 -8.02 2.27 -4.58
N ALA A 69 -7.71 2.85 -3.42
CA ALA A 69 -7.33 2.12 -2.23
C ALA A 69 -8.47 2.04 -1.20
N THR A 70 -8.42 1.02 -0.35
CA THR A 70 -9.32 0.83 0.80
C THR A 70 -8.67 1.21 2.12
N ALA A 71 -7.34 1.13 2.21
CA ALA A 71 -6.53 1.51 3.35
C ALA A 71 -5.21 2.15 2.89
N ALA A 72 -4.54 2.89 3.77
CA ALA A 72 -3.27 3.56 3.46
C ALA A 72 -2.20 3.29 4.53
N LEU A 73 -1.04 2.85 4.08
CA LEU A 73 0.20 2.76 4.84
C LEU A 73 1.14 3.88 4.37
N ILE A 74 1.37 4.86 5.20
CA ILE A 74 2.28 5.97 4.91
C ILE A 74 3.62 5.64 5.56
N VAL A 75 4.65 5.45 4.75
CA VAL A 75 6.01 5.16 5.23
C VAL A 75 6.80 6.45 5.21
N VAL A 76 7.37 6.81 6.36
CA VAL A 76 8.18 8.02 6.56
C VAL A 76 9.54 7.64 7.17
N GLN A 77 10.49 8.54 7.15
CA GLN A 77 11.83 8.27 7.69
C GLN A 77 11.82 8.09 9.22
N ASP A 78 11.04 8.93 9.92
CA ASP A 78 10.82 8.88 11.35
C ASP A 78 9.35 9.17 11.64
N ALA A 79 8.66 8.24 12.29
CA ALA A 79 7.24 8.39 12.61
C ALA A 79 6.96 9.42 13.72
N ASN A 80 7.97 9.75 14.54
CA ASN A 80 7.86 10.76 15.61
C ASN A 80 8.10 12.18 15.08
N ASP A 81 8.89 12.31 14.02
CA ASP A 81 9.10 13.57 13.29
C ASP A 81 8.89 13.30 11.79
N PRO A 82 7.63 13.20 11.36
CA PRO A 82 7.33 12.78 10.00
C PRO A 82 7.73 13.79 8.94
N GLY A 83 8.54 14.82 9.23
CA GLY A 83 9.18 15.76 8.29
C GLY A 83 8.63 15.65 6.85
N VAL A 84 7.28 15.66 6.74
CA VAL A 84 6.59 15.18 5.54
C VAL A 84 6.84 16.10 4.36
N THR A 85 7.28 15.49 3.27
CA THR A 85 7.39 16.23 2.01
C THR A 85 6.00 16.73 1.57
N PRO A 86 5.91 17.82 0.80
CA PRO A 86 4.62 18.34 0.31
C PRO A 86 3.78 17.26 -0.41
N GLY A 87 4.42 16.33 -1.12
CA GLY A 87 3.72 15.22 -1.76
C GLY A 87 3.14 14.21 -0.78
N THR A 88 3.88 13.89 0.29
CA THR A 88 3.42 12.99 1.34
C THR A 88 2.31 13.66 2.17
N ALA A 89 2.46 14.93 2.52
CA ALA A 89 1.41 15.72 3.19
C ALA A 89 0.11 15.70 2.39
N LYS A 90 0.16 15.98 1.09
CA LYS A 90 -1.01 15.93 0.21
C LYS A 90 -1.68 14.55 0.19
N THR A 91 -0.90 13.47 0.24
CA THR A 91 -1.46 12.12 0.34
C THR A 91 -2.18 11.91 1.66
N ILE A 92 -1.60 12.35 2.78
CA ILE A 92 -2.21 12.27 4.11
C ILE A 92 -3.53 13.03 4.13
N ASP A 93 -3.55 14.28 3.63
CA ASP A 93 -4.77 15.10 3.57
C ASP A 93 -5.89 14.40 2.80
N LEU A 94 -5.60 13.88 1.60
CA LEU A 94 -6.58 13.16 0.79
C LEU A 94 -7.11 11.89 1.47
N VAL A 95 -6.24 11.16 2.16
CA VAL A 95 -6.62 9.97 2.92
C VAL A 95 -7.52 10.35 4.10
N MET A 96 -7.23 11.49 4.77
CA MET A 96 -8.05 12.02 5.87
C MET A 96 -9.42 12.52 5.38
N GLU A 97 -9.46 13.30 4.30
CA GLU A 97 -10.71 13.79 3.68
C GLU A 97 -11.65 12.63 3.34
N ARG A 98 -11.10 11.50 2.89
CA ARG A 98 -11.86 10.28 2.55
C ARG A 98 -12.18 9.42 3.77
N ARG A 99 -11.78 9.79 4.97
CA ARG A 99 -11.91 9.00 6.21
C ARG A 99 -11.37 7.57 6.05
N MET A 100 -10.37 7.40 5.20
CA MET A 100 -9.75 6.11 4.93
C MET A 100 -8.99 5.63 6.16
N ARG A 101 -9.06 4.33 6.44
CA ARG A 101 -8.23 3.70 7.46
C ARG A 101 -6.75 3.85 7.07
N ARG A 102 -5.94 4.34 7.99
CA ARG A 102 -4.54 4.64 7.74
C ARG A 102 -3.66 4.38 8.95
N THR A 103 -2.38 4.16 8.67
CA THR A 103 -1.31 4.21 9.67
C THR A 103 -0.07 4.88 9.06
N ILE A 104 0.70 5.56 9.91
CA ILE A 104 1.99 6.18 9.56
C ILE A 104 3.05 5.39 10.31
N VAL A 105 4.07 4.96 9.62
CA VAL A 105 5.13 4.10 10.16
C VAL A 105 6.50 4.53 9.65
N ASP A 106 7.54 4.20 10.39
CA ASP A 106 8.93 4.23 9.94
C ASP A 106 9.47 2.81 9.68
N PRO A 107 10.68 2.67 9.13
CA PRO A 107 11.27 1.36 8.84
C PRO A 107 11.52 0.49 10.07
N GLN A 108 11.57 1.06 11.27
CA GLN A 108 11.81 0.34 12.53
C GLN A 108 10.51 -0.16 13.15
N ALA A 109 9.36 0.20 12.59
CA ALA A 109 8.05 -0.21 13.11
C ALA A 109 7.93 -1.74 13.21
N ASP A 110 7.20 -2.19 14.24
CA ASP A 110 6.93 -3.61 14.43
C ASP A 110 6.05 -4.15 13.29
N ALA A 111 6.66 -5.01 12.50
CA ALA A 111 6.01 -5.64 11.35
C ALA A 111 4.79 -6.48 11.75
N THR A 112 4.79 -7.07 12.97
CA THR A 112 3.66 -7.86 13.47
C THR A 112 2.45 -6.97 13.78
N VAL A 113 2.68 -5.77 14.31
CA VAL A 113 1.62 -4.78 14.55
C VAL A 113 1.01 -4.34 13.22
N ILE A 114 1.83 -4.04 12.22
CA ILE A 114 1.36 -3.66 10.87
C ILE A 114 0.60 -4.83 10.23
N ALA A 115 1.12 -6.05 10.34
CA ALA A 115 0.48 -7.24 9.80
C ALA A 115 -0.89 -7.50 10.44
N ARG A 116 -1.01 -7.36 11.75
CA ARG A 116 -2.30 -7.45 12.47
C ARG A 116 -3.27 -6.37 12.03
N TRP A 117 -2.78 -5.15 11.83
CA TRP A 117 -3.59 -4.03 11.35
C TRP A 117 -4.14 -4.34 9.94
N ILE A 118 -3.32 -4.85 9.01
CA ILE A 118 -3.76 -5.28 7.68
C ILE A 118 -4.73 -6.47 7.79
N TRP A 119 -4.42 -7.47 8.62
CA TRP A 119 -5.24 -8.66 8.79
C TRP A 119 -6.64 -8.36 9.33
N THR A 120 -6.75 -7.42 10.25
CA THR A 120 -8.05 -6.98 10.77
C THR A 120 -8.89 -6.36 9.66
N ASP A 121 -8.28 -5.60 8.76
CA ASP A 121 -8.96 -5.03 7.60
C ASP A 121 -9.49 -6.11 6.65
N LEU A 122 -8.65 -7.09 6.33
CA LEU A 122 -9.03 -8.25 5.52
C LEU A 122 -10.22 -9.03 6.13
N ARG A 123 -10.26 -9.18 7.44
CA ARG A 123 -11.34 -9.89 8.14
C ARG A 123 -12.62 -9.07 8.24
N MET A 124 -12.52 -7.79 8.53
CA MET A 124 -13.71 -6.92 8.64
C MET A 124 -14.46 -6.82 7.31
N MET A 125 -13.75 -6.79 6.20
CA MET A 125 -14.37 -6.77 4.87
C MET A 125 -15.06 -8.10 4.52
N SER A 126 -14.64 -9.22 5.11
CA SER A 126 -15.25 -10.54 4.90
C SER A 126 -16.41 -10.85 5.85
N THR A 127 -16.65 -10.03 6.90
CA THR A 127 -17.66 -10.27 7.94
C THR A 127 -18.78 -9.23 7.96
N LEU A 128 -18.81 -8.26 7.05
CA LEU A 128 -19.93 -7.33 6.92
C LEU A 128 -21.20 -8.13 6.58
N PRO A 129 -22.28 -8.01 7.38
CA PRO A 129 -23.54 -8.65 7.05
C PRO A 129 -24.06 -8.07 5.75
N LEU A 130 -24.15 -8.89 4.71
CA LEU A 130 -24.82 -8.54 3.49
C LEU A 130 -26.32 -8.37 3.76
N PRO A 131 -27.01 -7.42 3.11
CA PRO A 131 -28.47 -7.37 3.14
C PRO A 131 -29.04 -8.74 2.71
N LEU A 132 -30.07 -9.21 3.38
CA LEU A 132 -30.64 -10.56 3.38
C LEU A 132 -31.18 -11.06 2.02
N GLU A 133 -30.98 -10.39 0.92
CA GLU A 133 -31.58 -10.70 -0.38
C GLU A 133 -30.61 -10.97 -1.53
N ILE A 134 -29.31 -11.14 -1.26
CA ILE A 134 -28.36 -11.53 -2.31
C ILE A 134 -28.09 -13.04 -2.15
N GLU A 135 -28.64 -13.83 -3.07
CA GLU A 135 -28.32 -15.26 -3.23
C GLU A 135 -26.82 -15.49 -3.10
N THR A 136 -26.45 -16.50 -2.33
CA THR A 136 -25.10 -16.95 -2.00
C THR A 136 -24.26 -17.30 -3.21
N LYS A 137 -23.93 -16.33 -4.05
CA LYS A 137 -22.66 -16.38 -4.77
C LYS A 137 -21.59 -16.10 -3.73
N VAL A 138 -20.72 -17.08 -3.53
CA VAL A 138 -19.48 -16.94 -2.74
C VAL A 138 -18.82 -15.65 -3.21
N LEU A 139 -19.04 -14.55 -2.47
CA LEU A 139 -18.35 -13.29 -2.75
C LEU A 139 -16.91 -13.54 -2.39
N ASP A 140 -16.06 -13.59 -3.39
CA ASP A 140 -14.62 -13.53 -3.18
C ASP A 140 -14.33 -12.37 -2.21
N PRO A 141 -13.54 -12.59 -1.17
CA PRO A 141 -13.24 -11.54 -0.19
C PRO A 141 -12.74 -10.32 -0.95
N VAL A 142 -13.39 -9.17 -0.74
CA VAL A 142 -12.99 -7.91 -1.39
C VAL A 142 -11.50 -7.71 -1.10
N PRO A 143 -10.63 -7.69 -2.12
CA PRO A 143 -9.20 -7.64 -1.89
C PRO A 143 -8.85 -6.32 -1.21
N THR A 144 -8.10 -6.38 -0.09
CA THR A 144 -7.57 -5.16 0.53
C THR A 144 -6.64 -4.47 -0.46
N ARG A 145 -7.02 -3.28 -0.87
CA ARG A 145 -6.22 -2.43 -1.74
C ARG A 145 -5.45 -1.43 -0.87
N LEU A 146 -4.21 -1.80 -0.54
CA LEU A 146 -3.37 -1.02 0.36
C LEU A 146 -2.56 0.01 -0.43
N LEU A 147 -2.92 1.28 -0.31
CA LEU A 147 -2.05 2.37 -0.74
C LEU A 147 -0.78 2.35 0.12
N VAL A 148 0.38 2.23 -0.52
CA VAL A 148 1.67 2.47 0.13
C VAL A 148 2.25 3.74 -0.47
N ALA A 149 2.48 4.74 0.38
CA ALA A 149 2.94 6.06 -0.06
C ALA A 149 3.93 6.66 0.95
N GLY A 150 4.76 7.57 0.47
CA GLY A 150 5.76 8.25 1.26
C GLY A 150 6.72 9.08 0.39
N PRO A 151 7.87 9.50 0.94
CA PRO A 151 8.85 10.28 0.22
C PRO A 151 9.46 9.52 -0.97
N ARG A 152 9.83 10.30 -2.00
CA ARG A 152 10.67 9.83 -3.10
C ARG A 152 12.14 9.79 -2.68
N GLU A 153 12.96 9.08 -3.45
CA GLU A 153 14.37 8.83 -3.13
C GLU A 153 15.20 10.11 -2.95
N SER A 154 14.93 11.17 -3.73
CA SER A 154 15.62 12.46 -3.59
C SER A 154 15.28 13.21 -2.30
N LYS A 155 14.23 12.83 -1.60
CA LYS A 155 13.79 13.43 -0.32
C LYS A 155 14.13 12.57 0.90
N TRP A 156 14.30 11.28 0.70
CA TRP A 156 14.76 10.34 1.70
C TRP A 156 15.62 9.27 1.03
N ARG A 157 16.94 9.44 1.11
CA ARG A 157 17.91 8.51 0.54
C ARG A 157 17.80 7.15 1.25
N GLY A 158 17.56 6.10 0.48
CA GLY A 158 17.34 4.75 1.01
C GLY A 158 15.87 4.38 1.22
N ALA A 159 14.92 5.29 0.96
CA ALA A 159 13.49 5.06 1.11
C ALA A 159 13.02 3.77 0.44
N ARG A 160 13.53 3.48 -0.76
CA ARG A 160 13.22 2.25 -1.51
C ARG A 160 13.63 1.00 -0.74
N VAL A 161 14.88 0.93 -0.31
CA VAL A 161 15.46 -0.25 0.35
C VAL A 161 14.80 -0.49 1.70
N GLU A 162 14.62 0.56 2.47
CA GLU A 162 14.04 0.48 3.80
C GLU A 162 12.56 0.10 3.76
N THR A 163 11.79 0.67 2.82
CA THR A 163 10.39 0.29 2.60
C THR A 163 10.26 -1.17 2.15
N ALA A 164 11.09 -1.62 1.22
CA ALA A 164 11.09 -3.00 0.77
C ALA A 164 11.39 -3.96 1.93
N ALA A 165 12.38 -3.64 2.77
CA ALA A 165 12.74 -4.44 3.94
C ALA A 165 11.61 -4.50 4.97
N LEU A 166 10.97 -3.37 5.29
CA LEU A 166 9.82 -3.32 6.19
C LEU A 166 8.68 -4.20 5.69
N LEU A 167 8.26 -4.03 4.44
CA LEU A 167 7.12 -4.75 3.88
C LEU A 167 7.39 -6.25 3.68
N ARG A 168 8.64 -6.66 3.48
CA ARG A 168 9.01 -8.09 3.50
C ARG A 168 8.78 -8.68 4.89
N ARG A 169 9.18 -7.99 5.97
CA ARG A 169 8.90 -8.45 7.34
C ARG A 169 7.40 -8.53 7.62
N VAL A 170 6.63 -7.54 7.14
CA VAL A 170 5.16 -7.55 7.23
C VAL A 170 4.57 -8.77 6.52
N GLY A 171 5.09 -9.11 5.34
CA GLY A 171 4.64 -10.29 4.59
C GLY A 171 4.88 -11.59 5.36
N LEU A 172 6.05 -11.75 5.97
CA LEU A 172 6.35 -12.91 6.82
C LEU A 172 5.42 -13.00 8.03
N ALA A 173 5.20 -11.88 8.71
CA ALA A 173 4.29 -11.83 9.86
C ALA A 173 2.83 -12.15 9.48
N LEU A 174 2.37 -11.73 8.29
CA LEU A 174 1.05 -12.08 7.78
C LEU A 174 0.89 -13.58 7.55
N VAL A 175 1.91 -14.25 7.03
CA VAL A 175 1.90 -15.70 6.84
C VAL A 175 1.77 -16.41 8.18
N GLU A 176 2.47 -15.95 9.22
CA GLU A 176 2.38 -16.51 10.56
C GLU A 176 1.00 -16.31 11.22
N ILE A 177 0.44 -15.10 11.10
CA ILE A 177 -0.90 -14.77 11.60
C ILE A 177 -1.99 -15.62 10.91
N ALA A 178 -1.81 -15.91 9.62
CA ALA A 178 -2.75 -16.68 8.83
C ALA A 178 -2.71 -18.19 9.09
N ARG A 179 -1.66 -18.71 9.75
CA ARG A 179 -1.56 -20.14 10.06
C ARG A 179 -2.65 -20.55 11.05
N PRO A 180 -3.38 -21.65 10.76
CA PRO A 180 -4.30 -22.20 11.75
C PRO A 180 -3.54 -22.65 12.99
N PRO A 181 -4.13 -22.55 14.19
CA PRO A 181 -3.52 -23.07 15.41
C PRO A 181 -3.25 -24.56 15.25
N VAL A 182 -2.02 -24.98 15.59
CA VAL A 182 -1.66 -26.41 15.62
C VAL A 182 -2.59 -27.09 16.62
N ARG A 183 -3.46 -28.01 16.17
CA ARG A 183 -4.24 -28.84 17.08
C ARG A 183 -3.25 -29.66 17.90
N LYS A 184 -3.18 -29.39 19.20
CA LYS A 184 -2.55 -30.33 20.15
C LYS A 184 -3.43 -31.57 20.15
N GLU A 185 -2.94 -32.67 19.60
CA GLU A 185 -3.55 -33.97 19.84
C GLU A 185 -3.42 -34.24 21.33
N THR A 186 -4.59 -34.34 22.01
CA THR A 186 -4.71 -34.76 23.40
C THR A 186 -4.85 -36.26 23.45
#